data_f0d462b25687faea0e172ad1161700bf
#
_entry.id   f0d462b25687faea0e172ad1161700bf
#
_cell.length_a   1.000
_cell.length_b   1.000
_cell.length_c   1.000
_cell.angle_alpha   90.00
_cell.angle_beta   90.00
_cell.angle_gamma   90.00
#
_symmetry.space_group_name_H-M   'P 1'
#
loop_
_entity.id
_entity.type
_entity.pdbx_description
1 polymer ?
#
loop_
_entity_poly.entity_id
_entity_poly.type
_entity_poly.pdbx_seq_one_letter_code
_entity_poly.pdbx_strand_id
1 'polypeptide(L)'
;MITVSPAEPRDAAAIAALLEDLGRFYDATESEPLDRRIGQINEAIFTSPPAAYALLARDGDQVAGLAAYSFLWPAAGATRSLYLKELYVPDAYRRQGVGKLLMHAIFETAATLGCSRVEWTTDTGNIAAQAFYAELGVPTHRSKVFYRVEDTGSGLGSIVRGQT
;
A
#
# COMPACT_ATOMS: atom_id res chain seq x y z
N MET A 1 7.49 -18.40 -12.92
CA MET A 1 7.27 -17.11 -13.63
C MET A 1 6.37 -16.25 -12.77
N ILE A 2 6.82 -15.07 -12.37
CA ILE A 2 6.05 -14.19 -11.50
C ILE A 2 4.97 -13.46 -12.32
N THR A 3 3.73 -13.53 -11.84
CA THR A 3 2.56 -12.84 -12.42
C THR A 3 1.96 -11.89 -11.40
N VAL A 4 1.24 -10.85 -11.86
CA VAL A 4 0.52 -9.92 -10.97
C VAL A 4 -0.96 -9.98 -11.27
N SER A 5 -1.77 -10.10 -10.22
CA SER A 5 -3.23 -10.14 -10.32
C SER A 5 -3.90 -9.44 -9.12
N PRO A 6 -5.16 -9.00 -9.25
CA PRO A 6 -5.94 -8.55 -8.10
C PRO A 6 -6.02 -9.63 -7.02
N ALA A 7 -6.03 -9.18 -5.76
CA ALA A 7 -6.27 -10.06 -4.62
C ALA A 7 -7.72 -10.57 -4.60
N GLU A 8 -7.89 -11.79 -4.12
CA GLU A 8 -9.18 -12.44 -3.92
C GLU A 8 -9.42 -12.73 -2.43
N PRO A 9 -10.66 -12.98 -1.98
CA PRO A 9 -10.94 -13.26 -0.56
C PRO A 9 -10.10 -14.39 0.06
N ARG A 10 -9.73 -15.39 -0.74
CA ARG A 10 -8.84 -16.49 -0.30
C ARG A 10 -7.42 -16.03 0.05
N ASP A 11 -7.01 -14.84 -0.37
CA ASP A 11 -5.68 -14.30 -0.16
C ASP A 11 -5.54 -13.56 1.19
N ALA A 12 -6.63 -13.37 1.94
CA ALA A 12 -6.64 -12.57 3.15
C ALA A 12 -5.57 -13.00 4.17
N ALA A 13 -5.36 -14.31 4.33
CA ALA A 13 -4.32 -14.84 5.23
C ALA A 13 -2.90 -14.55 4.72
N ALA A 14 -2.65 -14.66 3.41
CA ALA A 14 -1.36 -14.34 2.81
C ALA A 14 -1.06 -12.84 2.91
N ILE A 15 -2.05 -11.98 2.66
CA ILE A 15 -1.93 -10.53 2.85
C ILE A 15 -1.62 -10.21 4.31
N ALA A 16 -2.31 -10.86 5.27
CA ALA A 16 -2.08 -10.67 6.69
C ALA A 16 -0.63 -11.01 7.10
N ALA A 17 -0.06 -12.09 6.54
CA ALA A 17 1.33 -12.46 6.76
C ALA A 17 2.31 -11.42 6.20
N LEU A 18 2.06 -10.91 4.99
CA LEU A 18 2.89 -9.85 4.39
C LEU A 18 2.84 -8.54 5.19
N LEU A 19 1.67 -8.16 5.70
CA LEU A 19 1.52 -6.97 6.55
C LEU A 19 2.21 -7.15 7.91
N GLU A 20 2.26 -8.37 8.44
CA GLU A 20 3.03 -8.66 9.64
C GLU A 20 4.54 -8.53 9.39
N ASP A 21 5.03 -9.07 8.29
CA ASP A 21 6.44 -8.92 7.89
C ASP A 21 6.81 -7.46 7.66
N LEU A 22 5.92 -6.69 7.03
CA LEU A 22 6.08 -5.25 6.85
C LEU A 22 6.14 -4.52 8.20
N GLY A 23 5.27 -4.88 9.16
CA GLY A 23 5.30 -4.33 10.52
C GLY A 23 6.64 -4.57 11.20
N ARG A 24 7.18 -5.78 11.11
CA ARG A 24 8.52 -6.11 11.64
C ARG A 24 9.63 -5.29 10.97
N PHE A 25 9.52 -5.03 9.69
CA PHE A 25 10.45 -4.18 8.95
C PHE A 25 10.49 -2.74 9.50
N TYR A 26 9.35 -2.24 10.01
CA TYR A 26 9.23 -0.92 10.64
C TYR A 26 9.31 -0.96 12.17
N ASP A 27 9.90 -2.00 12.75
CA ASP A 27 10.11 -2.16 14.21
C ASP A 27 8.80 -2.10 15.04
N ALA A 28 7.68 -2.56 14.47
CA ALA A 28 6.44 -2.67 15.22
C ALA A 28 6.60 -3.66 16.39
N THR A 29 6.41 -3.16 17.62
CA THR A 29 6.62 -3.92 18.85
C THR A 29 5.43 -4.81 19.23
N GLU A 30 4.25 -4.53 18.67
CA GLU A 30 3.04 -5.29 18.94
C GLU A 30 2.56 -6.00 17.68
N SER A 31 2.35 -7.31 17.78
CA SER A 31 1.72 -8.12 16.73
C SER A 31 0.24 -8.28 17.05
N GLU A 32 -0.61 -7.83 16.13
CA GLU A 32 -2.04 -8.07 16.24
C GLU A 32 -2.37 -9.56 15.98
N PRO A 33 -3.36 -10.15 16.68
CA PRO A 33 -3.80 -11.52 16.40
C PRO A 33 -4.18 -11.71 14.94
N LEU A 34 -3.74 -12.83 14.35
CA LEU A 34 -3.91 -13.13 12.92
C LEU A 34 -5.38 -13.05 12.47
N ASP A 35 -6.30 -13.65 13.24
CA ASP A 35 -7.72 -13.65 12.90
C ASP A 35 -8.31 -12.25 12.86
N ARG A 36 -7.87 -11.37 13.76
CA ARG A 36 -8.31 -9.97 13.76
C ARG A 36 -7.80 -9.24 12.52
N ARG A 37 -6.54 -9.44 12.16
CA ARG A 37 -5.95 -8.84 10.96
C ARG A 37 -6.64 -9.35 9.69
N ILE A 38 -6.94 -10.63 9.58
CA ILE A 38 -7.73 -11.20 8.48
C ILE A 38 -9.12 -10.56 8.42
N GLY A 39 -9.79 -10.37 9.56
CA GLY A 39 -11.08 -9.69 9.63
C GLY A 39 -11.02 -8.26 9.09
N GLN A 40 -10.03 -7.48 9.49
CA GLN A 40 -9.81 -6.11 9.00
C GLN A 40 -9.51 -6.07 7.50
N ILE A 41 -8.73 -7.02 6.97
CA ILE A 41 -8.44 -7.13 5.54
C ILE A 41 -9.72 -7.41 4.76
N ASN A 42 -10.53 -8.37 5.21
CA ASN A 42 -11.81 -8.71 4.57
C ASN A 42 -12.75 -7.49 4.56
N GLU A 43 -12.83 -6.77 5.67
CA GLU A 43 -13.65 -5.57 5.78
C GLU A 43 -13.16 -4.44 4.86
N ALA A 44 -11.84 -4.23 4.76
CA ALA A 44 -11.28 -3.14 3.98
C ALA A 44 -11.28 -3.42 2.46
N ILE A 45 -10.99 -4.65 2.04
CA ILE A 45 -10.68 -4.98 0.63
C ILE A 45 -11.82 -5.77 -0.03
N PHE A 46 -12.50 -6.66 0.70
CA PHE A 46 -13.42 -7.62 0.11
C PHE A 46 -14.90 -7.32 0.39
N THR A 47 -15.21 -6.10 0.77
CA THR A 47 -16.58 -5.56 0.89
C THR A 47 -16.99 -4.78 -0.35
N SER A 48 -18.25 -4.35 -0.40
CA SER A 48 -18.77 -3.52 -1.50
C SER A 48 -19.50 -2.29 -0.94
N PRO A 49 -19.01 -1.06 -1.20
CA PRO A 49 -17.75 -0.74 -1.86
C PRO A 49 -16.53 -1.00 -0.97
N PRO A 50 -15.38 -1.37 -1.52
CA PRO A 50 -14.16 -1.55 -0.74
C PRO A 50 -13.53 -0.21 -0.37
N ALA A 51 -12.82 -0.16 0.76
CA ALA A 51 -12.03 1.01 1.17
C ALA A 51 -10.66 1.04 0.49
N ALA A 52 -10.13 -0.12 0.12
CA ALA A 52 -8.85 -0.28 -0.54
C ALA A 52 -8.85 -1.47 -1.50
N TYR A 53 -7.78 -1.57 -2.29
CA TYR A 53 -7.54 -2.61 -3.28
C TYR A 53 -6.14 -3.18 -3.10
N ALA A 54 -5.92 -4.40 -3.55
CA ALA A 54 -4.60 -5.01 -3.53
C ALA A 54 -4.30 -5.75 -4.83
N LEU A 55 -3.06 -5.60 -5.30
CA LEU A 55 -2.45 -6.44 -6.32
C LEU A 55 -1.42 -7.35 -5.64
N LEU A 56 -1.39 -8.61 -6.03
CA LEU A 56 -0.44 -9.58 -5.55
C LEU A 56 0.47 -10.05 -6.68
N ALA A 57 1.76 -10.03 -6.44
CA ALA A 57 2.73 -10.75 -7.26
C ALA A 57 2.75 -12.21 -6.79
N ARG A 58 2.69 -13.16 -7.72
CA ARG A 58 2.63 -14.59 -7.44
C ARG A 58 3.73 -15.34 -8.19
N ASP A 59 4.37 -16.26 -7.49
CA ASP A 59 5.25 -17.28 -8.07
C ASP A 59 4.61 -18.65 -7.83
N GLY A 60 3.86 -19.15 -8.82
CA GLY A 60 2.95 -20.26 -8.63
C GLY A 60 1.89 -19.93 -7.55
N ASP A 61 1.81 -20.77 -6.52
CA ASP A 61 0.87 -20.58 -5.40
C ASP A 61 1.42 -19.66 -4.28
N GLN A 62 2.68 -19.24 -4.38
CA GLN A 62 3.29 -18.39 -3.37
C GLN A 62 3.07 -16.90 -3.68
N VAL A 63 2.81 -16.11 -2.64
CA VAL A 63 2.71 -14.66 -2.77
C VAL A 63 4.11 -14.06 -2.62
N ALA A 64 4.59 -13.45 -3.71
CA ALA A 64 5.92 -12.87 -3.84
C ALA A 64 5.96 -11.35 -3.56
N GLY A 65 4.81 -10.71 -3.41
CA GLY A 65 4.73 -9.28 -3.10
C GLY A 65 3.31 -8.73 -3.14
N LEU A 66 3.16 -7.56 -2.57
CA LEU A 66 1.90 -6.84 -2.38
C LEU A 66 2.04 -5.38 -2.84
N ALA A 67 1.04 -4.88 -3.56
CA ALA A 67 0.78 -3.46 -3.75
C ALA A 67 -0.65 -3.14 -3.28
N ALA A 68 -0.78 -2.38 -2.20
CA ALA A 68 -2.07 -1.94 -1.67
C ALA A 68 -2.33 -0.48 -2.05
N TYR A 69 -3.52 -0.17 -2.56
CA TYR A 69 -3.85 1.15 -3.06
C TYR A 69 -5.30 1.52 -2.82
N SER A 70 -5.58 2.81 -2.93
CA SER A 70 -6.92 3.40 -2.91
C SER A 70 -6.99 4.55 -3.90
N PHE A 71 -8.16 5.19 -4.00
CA PHE A 71 -8.33 6.36 -4.85
C PHE A 71 -8.51 7.61 -4.02
N LEU A 72 -7.85 8.69 -4.44
CA LEU A 72 -8.05 10.03 -3.91
C LEU A 72 -8.79 10.89 -4.93
N TRP A 73 -9.67 11.75 -4.43
CA TRP A 73 -10.43 12.71 -5.24
C TRP A 73 -10.50 14.07 -4.50
N PRO A 74 -10.43 15.20 -5.21
CA PRO A 74 -10.11 15.36 -6.63
C PRO A 74 -8.59 15.31 -6.90
N ALA A 75 -8.22 14.94 -8.14
CA ALA A 75 -6.86 15.07 -8.65
C ALA A 75 -6.79 16.25 -9.66
N ALA A 76 -6.30 16.06 -10.89
CA ALA A 76 -6.35 17.11 -11.89
C ALA A 76 -7.80 17.33 -12.35
N GLY A 77 -8.34 18.55 -12.13
CA GLY A 77 -9.76 18.82 -12.30
C GLY A 77 -10.61 17.94 -11.37
N ALA A 78 -11.65 17.32 -11.91
CA ALA A 78 -12.52 16.40 -11.19
C ALA A 78 -12.14 14.91 -11.41
N THR A 79 -10.94 14.64 -11.87
CA THR A 79 -10.42 13.26 -11.99
C THR A 79 -9.99 12.70 -10.64
N ARG A 80 -9.63 11.44 -10.61
CA ARG A 80 -9.08 10.77 -9.41
C ARG A 80 -7.58 10.45 -9.56
N SER A 81 -6.91 10.32 -8.45
CA SER A 81 -5.55 9.82 -8.32
C SER A 81 -5.61 8.39 -7.78
N LEU A 82 -4.77 7.50 -8.29
CA LEU A 82 -4.48 6.24 -7.60
C LEU A 82 -3.39 6.52 -6.55
N TYR A 83 -3.68 6.24 -5.30
CA TYR A 83 -2.73 6.38 -4.19
C TYR A 83 -2.22 5.01 -3.76
N LEU A 84 -0.95 4.73 -4.07
CA LEU A 84 -0.26 3.52 -3.60
C LEU A 84 0.12 3.72 -2.14
N LYS A 85 -0.53 2.97 -1.26
CA LYS A 85 -0.30 3.07 0.19
C LYS A 85 0.88 2.22 0.64
N GLU A 86 0.97 0.98 0.12
CA GLU A 86 2.06 0.05 0.47
C GLU A 86 2.56 -0.68 -0.78
N LEU A 87 3.87 -0.82 -0.86
CA LEU A 87 4.55 -1.71 -1.80
C LEU A 87 5.53 -2.56 -1.00
N TYR A 88 5.28 -3.84 -0.93
CA TYR A 88 6.11 -4.76 -0.15
C TYR A 88 6.51 -6.00 -0.94
N VAL A 89 7.80 -6.34 -0.86
CA VAL A 89 8.39 -7.54 -1.43
C VAL A 89 9.18 -8.24 -0.33
N PRO A 90 8.81 -9.46 0.08
CA PRO A 90 9.57 -10.25 1.05
C PRO A 90 11.02 -10.43 0.63
N ASP A 91 11.92 -10.56 1.60
CA ASP A 91 13.37 -10.68 1.35
C ASP A 91 13.72 -11.77 0.35
N ALA A 92 13.04 -12.92 0.42
CA ALA A 92 13.24 -14.04 -0.49
C ALA A 92 12.98 -13.71 -1.96
N TYR A 93 12.21 -12.67 -2.26
CA TYR A 93 11.82 -12.25 -3.61
C TYR A 93 12.43 -10.91 -4.03
N ARG A 94 13.22 -10.27 -3.16
CA ARG A 94 13.91 -9.00 -3.50
C ARG A 94 14.95 -9.20 -4.59
N ARG A 95 15.23 -8.12 -5.32
CA ARG A 95 16.21 -8.07 -6.41
C ARG A 95 15.89 -8.98 -7.61
N GLN A 96 14.67 -9.51 -7.68
CA GLN A 96 14.15 -10.35 -8.76
C GLN A 96 13.15 -9.62 -9.68
N GLY A 97 13.06 -8.30 -9.56
CA GLY A 97 12.18 -7.47 -10.40
C GLY A 97 10.72 -7.41 -9.94
N VAL A 98 10.35 -8.07 -8.82
CA VAL A 98 8.96 -8.13 -8.33
C VAL A 98 8.37 -6.75 -8.06
N GLY A 99 9.13 -5.86 -7.42
CA GLY A 99 8.68 -4.48 -7.18
C GLY A 99 8.40 -3.71 -8.47
N LYS A 100 9.22 -3.90 -9.51
CA LYS A 100 9.00 -3.28 -10.83
C LYS A 100 7.73 -3.81 -11.49
N LEU A 101 7.46 -5.12 -11.41
CA LEU A 101 6.24 -5.72 -11.93
C LEU A 101 5.00 -5.17 -11.22
N LEU A 102 5.02 -5.05 -9.90
CA LEU A 102 3.92 -4.47 -9.13
C LEU A 102 3.70 -3.00 -9.49
N MET A 103 4.75 -2.18 -9.58
CA MET A 103 4.63 -0.78 -9.98
C MET A 103 4.08 -0.63 -11.40
N HIS A 104 4.51 -1.48 -12.32
CA HIS A 104 3.97 -1.49 -13.69
C HIS A 104 2.47 -1.79 -13.68
N ALA A 105 2.03 -2.79 -12.93
CA ALA A 105 0.61 -3.13 -12.78
C ALA A 105 -0.19 -2.00 -12.13
N ILE A 106 0.38 -1.25 -11.18
CA ILE A 106 -0.24 -0.04 -10.60
C ILE A 106 -0.43 1.04 -11.67
N PHE A 107 0.57 1.30 -12.50
CA PHE A 107 0.46 2.30 -13.59
C PHE A 107 -0.58 1.88 -14.64
N GLU A 108 -0.61 0.60 -15.02
CA GLU A 108 -1.62 0.07 -15.94
C GLU A 108 -3.03 0.15 -15.35
N THR A 109 -3.19 -0.17 -14.06
CA THR A 109 -4.46 -0.04 -13.34
C THR A 109 -4.94 1.41 -13.35
N ALA A 110 -4.06 2.35 -13.02
CA ALA A 110 -4.39 3.76 -13.02
C ALA A 110 -4.81 4.25 -14.42
N ALA A 111 -4.09 3.86 -15.46
CA ALA A 111 -4.40 4.21 -16.84
C ALA A 111 -5.75 3.65 -17.28
N THR A 112 -6.00 2.36 -17.03
CA THR A 112 -7.25 1.68 -17.37
C THR A 112 -8.46 2.31 -16.70
N LEU A 113 -8.29 2.77 -15.44
CA LEU A 113 -9.36 3.38 -14.65
C LEU A 113 -9.47 4.92 -14.84
N GLY A 114 -8.72 5.51 -15.78
CA GLY A 114 -8.80 6.93 -16.10
C GLY A 114 -8.29 7.84 -14.98
N CYS A 115 -7.35 7.38 -14.17
CA CYS A 115 -6.70 8.23 -13.17
C CYS A 115 -5.77 9.24 -13.85
N SER A 116 -5.77 10.50 -13.39
CA SER A 116 -4.88 11.54 -13.93
C SER A 116 -3.47 11.48 -13.33
N ARG A 117 -3.27 10.74 -12.24
CA ARG A 117 -1.97 10.57 -11.59
C ARG A 117 -1.92 9.32 -10.71
N VAL A 118 -0.70 8.90 -10.38
CA VAL A 118 -0.39 7.93 -9.34
C VAL A 118 0.50 8.64 -8.32
N GLU A 119 0.18 8.50 -7.04
CA GLU A 119 0.88 9.17 -5.94
C GLU A 119 1.22 8.17 -4.86
N TRP A 120 2.36 8.35 -4.20
CA TRP A 120 2.78 7.60 -3.00
C TRP A 120 3.77 8.39 -2.19
N THR A 121 4.03 7.91 -0.99
CA THR A 121 5.07 8.43 -0.11
C THR A 121 6.02 7.32 0.30
N THR A 122 7.25 7.67 0.65
CA THR A 122 8.18 6.79 1.35
C THR A 122 8.90 7.59 2.42
N ASP A 123 9.36 6.92 3.47
CA ASP A 123 10.07 7.58 4.55
C ASP A 123 11.39 8.17 4.06
N THR A 124 11.74 9.33 4.60
CA THR A 124 13.00 10.02 4.25
C THR A 124 14.22 9.20 4.61
N GLY A 125 14.13 8.34 5.62
CA GLY A 125 15.18 7.38 6.01
C GLY A 125 15.24 6.11 5.16
N ASN A 126 14.21 5.81 4.35
CA ASN A 126 14.20 4.61 3.50
C ASN A 126 14.94 4.86 2.18
N ILE A 127 16.26 4.91 2.25
CA ILE A 127 17.14 5.20 1.10
C ILE A 127 17.00 4.13 0.01
N ALA A 128 16.79 2.87 0.39
CA ALA A 128 16.62 1.78 -0.58
C ALA A 128 15.34 1.96 -1.43
N ALA A 129 14.21 2.34 -0.81
CA ALA A 129 12.98 2.63 -1.55
C ALA A 129 13.15 3.86 -2.44
N GLN A 130 13.79 4.92 -1.95
CA GLN A 130 14.05 6.12 -2.76
C GLN A 130 14.91 5.80 -3.98
N ALA A 131 15.96 5.00 -3.84
CA ALA A 131 16.79 4.53 -4.96
C ALA A 131 15.98 3.71 -5.96
N PHE A 132 15.12 2.80 -5.47
CA PHE A 132 14.23 2.01 -6.31
C PHE A 132 13.30 2.89 -7.16
N TYR A 133 12.66 3.90 -6.57
CA TYR A 133 11.77 4.81 -7.32
C TYR A 133 12.54 5.72 -8.29
N ALA A 134 13.75 6.13 -7.94
CA ALA A 134 14.62 6.86 -8.85
C ALA A 134 14.99 6.03 -10.09
N GLU A 135 15.24 4.71 -9.93
CA GLU A 135 15.47 3.78 -11.06
C GLU A 135 14.24 3.63 -11.98
N LEU A 136 13.02 3.87 -11.47
CA LEU A 136 11.80 3.92 -12.28
C LEU A 136 11.65 5.22 -13.07
N GLY A 137 12.54 6.19 -12.87
CA GLY A 137 12.51 7.49 -13.53
C GLY A 137 11.45 8.44 -12.97
N VAL A 138 10.92 8.18 -11.76
CA VAL A 138 9.90 9.01 -11.14
C VAL A 138 10.55 10.04 -10.22
N PRO A 139 10.41 11.35 -10.50
CA PRO A 139 10.97 12.40 -9.66
C PRO A 139 10.16 12.57 -8.36
N THR A 140 10.85 12.98 -7.29
CA THR A 140 10.17 13.36 -6.05
C THR A 140 9.43 14.68 -6.21
N HIS A 141 8.24 14.77 -5.62
CA HIS A 141 7.43 16.00 -5.59
C HIS A 141 7.64 16.73 -4.27
N ARG A 142 8.38 17.84 -4.29
CA ARG A 142 8.84 18.54 -3.09
C ARG A 142 7.95 19.69 -2.61
N SER A 143 6.81 19.94 -3.26
CA SER A 143 5.93 21.08 -2.92
C SER A 143 4.88 20.74 -1.86
N LYS A 144 4.90 19.54 -1.30
CA LYS A 144 3.92 19.08 -0.32
C LYS A 144 4.56 18.81 1.04
N VAL A 145 3.84 19.17 2.08
CA VAL A 145 4.13 18.76 3.46
C VAL A 145 3.12 17.69 3.84
N PHE A 146 3.58 16.62 4.44
CA PHE A 146 2.73 15.52 4.90
C PHE A 146 2.34 15.76 6.36
N TYR A 147 1.03 15.74 6.64
CA TYR A 147 0.49 15.83 7.99
C TYR A 147 -0.16 14.50 8.38
N ARG A 148 0.12 14.04 9.59
CA ARG A 148 -0.47 12.84 10.17
C ARG A 148 -0.88 13.12 11.61
N VAL A 149 -2.06 12.60 11.97
CA VAL A 149 -2.51 12.52 13.36
C VAL A 149 -2.81 11.06 13.65
N GLU A 150 -2.28 10.54 14.73
CA GLU A 150 -2.47 9.15 15.16
C GLU A 150 -3.39 9.10 16.38
N ASP A 151 -4.25 8.09 16.44
CA ASP A 151 -5.03 7.82 17.63
C ASP A 151 -4.13 7.23 18.73
N THR A 152 -4.01 7.95 19.83
CA THR A 152 -3.23 7.52 21.01
C THR A 152 -4.09 6.80 22.06
N GLY A 153 -5.27 6.30 21.66
CA GLY A 153 -6.19 5.57 22.53
C GLY A 153 -7.35 6.38 23.09
N SER A 154 -7.36 7.70 22.87
CA SER A 154 -8.46 8.60 23.27
C SER A 154 -9.46 8.91 22.15
N GLY A 155 -9.21 8.36 20.95
CA GLY A 155 -9.95 8.61 19.72
C GLY A 155 -9.55 9.92 19.03
N LEU A 156 -9.54 9.90 17.69
CA LEU A 156 -9.15 11.06 16.88
C LEU A 156 -10.01 12.30 17.16
N GLY A 157 -11.29 12.11 17.51
CA GLY A 157 -12.21 13.21 17.84
C GLY A 157 -11.87 13.99 19.11
N SER A 158 -10.99 13.48 19.99
CA SER A 158 -10.57 14.17 21.20
C SER A 158 -9.50 15.23 20.92
N ILE A 159 -8.78 15.11 19.83
CA ILE A 159 -7.68 15.99 19.45
C ILE A 159 -8.17 17.43 19.22
N VAL A 160 -9.37 17.58 18.68
CA VAL A 160 -9.99 18.89 18.40
C VAL A 160 -10.53 19.56 19.68
N ARG A 161 -10.84 18.80 20.74
CA ARG A 161 -11.44 19.31 21.99
C ARG A 161 -10.42 19.82 22.99
N GLY A 162 -9.14 19.48 22.83
CA GLY A 162 -8.06 19.88 23.74
C GLY A 162 -7.43 21.25 23.45
N GLN A 163 -7.97 22.01 22.49
CA GLN A 163 -7.46 23.33 22.10
C GLN A 163 -8.40 24.50 22.47
N THR A 164 -9.31 24.29 23.41
CA THR A 164 -10.13 25.39 23.99
C THR A 164 -9.68 25.76 25.39
#